data_d59a717dfbf4a5088b0c8adfd1302924
#
_entry.id   d59a717dfbf4a5088b0c8adfd1302924
#
_cell.length_a   1.000
_cell.length_b   1.000
_cell.length_c   1.000
_cell.angle_alpha   90.00
_cell.angle_beta   90.00
_cell.angle_gamma   90.00
#
_symmetry.space_group_name_H-M   'P 1'
#
loop_
_entity.id
_entity.type
_entity.pdbx_description
1 polymer ?
#
loop_
_entity_poly.entity_id
_entity_poly.type
_entity_poly.pdbx_seq_one_letter_code
_entity_poly.pdbx_strand_id
1 'polypeptide(L)'
;MNITVIGCGRWGSLITWYLDRTGHHVTLYGRSGSARMQRFLETRSNDLLTLPESIALSTDLACVKDAEVIIISIGSQSLRGLMEELRAMTPRDKIFTLCMKGLEIGTGERLSQVAREYLDDSNAIAVWLGPGHVQ
;
A
#
# COMPACT_ATOMS: atom_id res chain seq x y z
N MET A 1 2.55 1.64 16.07
CA MET A 1 2.55 2.55 14.89
C MET A 1 1.38 2.17 14.00
N ASN A 2 0.68 3.14 13.48
CA ASN A 2 -0.44 2.90 12.58
C ASN A 2 0.05 2.86 11.14
N ILE A 3 -0.18 1.74 10.49
CA ILE A 3 0.30 1.49 9.12
C ILE A 3 -0.88 1.09 8.25
N THR A 4 -0.97 1.68 7.07
CA THR A 4 -1.91 1.24 6.04
C THR A 4 -1.11 0.65 4.89
N VAL A 5 -1.48 -0.56 4.48
CA VAL A 5 -0.90 -1.20 3.30
C VAL A 5 -1.92 -1.11 2.18
N ILE A 6 -1.54 -0.48 1.08
CA ILE A 6 -2.38 -0.36 -0.12
C ILE A 6 -1.95 -1.43 -1.10
N GLY A 7 -2.83 -2.37 -1.37
CA GLY A 7 -2.59 -3.46 -2.28
C GLY A 7 -2.70 -4.80 -1.59
N CYS A 8 -3.67 -5.59 -2.00
CA CYS A 8 -3.99 -6.87 -1.36
C CYS A 8 -3.49 -8.09 -2.16
N GLY A 9 -2.44 -7.89 -2.95
CA GLY A 9 -1.78 -8.98 -3.64
C GLY A 9 -0.89 -9.79 -2.70
N ARG A 10 -0.04 -10.64 -3.28
CA ARG A 10 0.81 -11.54 -2.48
C ARG A 10 1.75 -10.78 -1.54
N TRP A 11 2.45 -9.78 -2.06
CA TRP A 11 3.38 -8.99 -1.25
C TRP A 11 2.66 -8.13 -0.23
N GLY A 12 1.62 -7.42 -0.64
CA GLY A 12 0.88 -6.55 0.26
C GLY A 12 0.29 -7.32 1.43
N SER A 13 -0.30 -8.48 1.17
CA SER A 13 -0.88 -9.30 2.23
C SER A 13 0.20 -9.89 3.16
N LEU A 14 1.33 -10.30 2.62
CA LEU A 14 2.43 -10.82 3.43
C LEU A 14 3.02 -9.73 4.33
N ILE A 15 3.25 -8.55 3.78
CA ILE A 15 3.76 -7.40 4.54
C ILE A 15 2.78 -7.06 5.68
N THR A 16 1.49 -7.04 5.36
CA THR A 16 0.44 -6.76 6.34
C THR A 16 0.48 -7.74 7.50
N TRP A 17 0.54 -9.02 7.17
CA TRP A 17 0.60 -10.09 8.17
C TRP A 17 1.85 -9.95 9.06
N TYR A 18 2.99 -9.71 8.43
CA TYR A 18 4.25 -9.59 9.17
C TYR A 18 4.25 -8.38 10.11
N LEU A 19 3.78 -7.23 9.63
CA LEU A 19 3.76 -6.03 10.45
C LEU A 19 2.81 -6.16 11.64
N ASP A 20 1.68 -6.82 11.45
CA ASP A 20 0.78 -7.11 12.56
C ASP A 20 1.46 -7.97 13.62
N ARG A 21 2.20 -8.99 13.19
CA ARG A 21 2.92 -9.86 14.11
C ARG A 21 4.00 -9.14 14.91
N THR A 22 4.54 -8.07 14.38
CA THR A 22 5.56 -7.28 15.07
C THR A 22 4.98 -6.17 15.94
N GLY A 23 3.66 -6.14 16.12
CA GLY A 23 3.00 -5.28 17.09
C GLY A 23 2.46 -3.97 16.56
N HIS A 24 2.37 -3.81 15.24
CA HIS A 24 1.81 -2.59 14.66
C HIS A 24 0.31 -2.73 14.43
N HIS A 25 -0.38 -1.59 14.40
CA HIS A 25 -1.78 -1.54 13.98
C HIS A 25 -1.83 -1.40 12.47
N VAL A 26 -2.27 -2.44 11.78
CA VAL A 26 -2.22 -2.49 10.32
C VAL A 26 -3.63 -2.54 9.74
N THR A 27 -3.84 -1.72 8.71
CA THR A 27 -5.04 -1.77 7.88
C THR A 27 -4.61 -2.18 6.48
N LEU A 28 -5.27 -3.16 5.92
CA LEU A 28 -5.07 -3.57 4.53
C LEU A 28 -6.16 -2.93 3.69
N TYR A 29 -5.76 -2.12 2.73
CA TYR A 29 -6.68 -1.48 1.79
C TYR A 29 -6.66 -2.21 0.45
N GLY A 30 -7.83 -2.49 -0.08
CA GLY A 30 -8.01 -2.95 -1.45
C GLY A 30 -9.24 -2.30 -2.05
N ARG A 31 -9.27 -2.17 -3.37
CA ARG A 31 -10.42 -1.56 -4.04
C ARG A 31 -11.64 -2.47 -3.91
N SER A 32 -12.82 -1.87 -3.82
CA SER A 32 -14.08 -2.62 -3.68
C SER A 32 -14.34 -3.54 -4.88
N GLY A 33 -13.82 -3.18 -6.06
CA GLY A 33 -13.95 -4.02 -7.25
C GLY A 33 -12.90 -5.13 -7.37
N SER A 34 -11.96 -5.21 -6.42
CA SER A 34 -10.91 -6.22 -6.47
C SER A 34 -11.42 -7.57 -5.98
N ALA A 35 -11.29 -8.60 -6.81
CA ALA A 35 -11.66 -9.96 -6.41
C ALA A 35 -10.83 -10.45 -5.22
N ARG A 36 -9.55 -10.07 -5.17
CA ARG A 36 -8.67 -10.42 -4.05
C ARG A 36 -9.15 -9.80 -2.74
N MET A 37 -9.56 -8.54 -2.80
CA MET A 37 -10.07 -7.86 -1.61
C MET A 37 -11.39 -8.45 -1.15
N GLN A 38 -12.28 -8.77 -2.07
CA GLN A 38 -13.55 -9.41 -1.73
C GLN A 38 -13.32 -10.76 -1.05
N ARG A 39 -12.35 -11.51 -1.51
CA ARG A 39 -11.99 -12.78 -0.88
C ARG A 39 -11.51 -12.58 0.55
N PHE A 40 -10.68 -11.55 0.80
CA PHE A 40 -10.26 -11.23 2.16
C PHE A 40 -11.42 -10.80 3.05
N LEU A 41 -12.34 -10.02 2.50
CA LEU A 41 -13.50 -9.58 3.27
C LEU A 41 -14.40 -10.76 3.68
N GLU A 42 -14.48 -11.78 2.84
CA GLU A 42 -15.29 -12.96 3.11
C GLU A 42 -14.59 -13.98 4.01
N THR A 43 -13.31 -14.24 3.77
CA THR A 43 -12.61 -15.36 4.40
C THR A 43 -11.38 -14.96 5.21
N ARG A 44 -10.92 -13.71 5.09
CA ARG A 44 -9.66 -13.20 5.63
C ARG A 44 -8.44 -13.97 5.15
N SER A 45 -8.56 -14.76 4.09
CA SER A 45 -7.51 -15.65 3.60
C SER A 45 -7.25 -15.48 2.13
N ASN A 46 -6.01 -15.75 1.74
CA ASN A 46 -5.66 -15.99 0.34
C ASN A 46 -4.92 -17.35 0.28
N ASP A 47 -4.26 -17.65 -0.83
CA ASP A 47 -3.58 -18.93 -1.00
C ASP A 47 -2.35 -19.10 -0.11
N LEU A 48 -1.85 -18.00 0.47
CA LEU A 48 -0.63 -18.00 1.25
C LEU A 48 -0.85 -17.96 2.75
N LEU A 49 -1.86 -17.21 3.19
CA LEU A 49 -2.01 -16.91 4.61
C LEU A 49 -3.44 -16.54 4.97
N THR A 50 -3.70 -16.51 6.25
CA THR A 50 -4.94 -16.01 6.84
C THR A 50 -4.59 -14.82 7.72
N LEU A 51 -5.32 -13.72 7.52
CA LEU A 51 -5.09 -12.50 8.30
C LEU A 51 -5.82 -12.58 9.64
N PRO A 52 -5.12 -12.32 10.75
CA PRO A 52 -5.77 -12.27 12.06
C PRO A 52 -6.76 -11.12 12.15
N GLU A 53 -7.68 -11.23 13.10
CA GLU A 53 -8.72 -10.20 13.28
C GLU A 53 -8.16 -8.86 13.75
N SER A 54 -6.95 -8.82 14.26
CA SER A 54 -6.25 -7.60 14.63
C SER A 54 -5.96 -6.70 13.44
N ILE A 55 -5.98 -7.24 12.22
CA ILE A 55 -5.77 -6.47 11.01
C ILE A 55 -7.13 -5.96 10.51
N ALA A 56 -7.23 -4.65 10.31
CA ALA A 56 -8.42 -4.05 9.74
C ALA A 56 -8.39 -4.19 8.21
N LEU A 57 -9.54 -4.45 7.63
CA LEU A 57 -9.70 -4.51 6.17
C LEU A 57 -10.57 -3.32 5.75
N SER A 58 -10.16 -2.61 4.72
CA SER A 58 -10.90 -1.43 4.26
C SER A 58 -10.91 -1.34 2.74
N THR A 59 -12.04 -0.88 2.20
CA THR A 59 -12.15 -0.52 0.79
C THR A 59 -12.29 1.00 0.62
N ASP A 60 -12.17 1.75 1.71
CA ASP A 60 -12.23 3.21 1.70
C ASP A 60 -10.82 3.76 1.88
N LEU A 61 -10.33 4.50 0.89
CA LEU A 61 -8.98 5.05 0.92
C LEU A 61 -8.79 6.07 2.06
N ALA A 62 -9.87 6.62 2.62
CA ALA A 62 -9.78 7.52 3.76
C ALA A 62 -9.10 6.87 4.98
N CYS A 63 -8.97 5.54 5.00
CA CYS A 63 -8.26 4.85 6.08
C CYS A 63 -6.79 5.29 6.19
N VAL A 64 -6.20 5.88 5.15
CA VAL A 64 -4.82 6.38 5.20
C VAL A 64 -4.67 7.58 6.13
N LYS A 65 -5.75 8.28 6.44
CA LYS A 65 -5.67 9.51 7.25
C LYS A 65 -5.10 9.24 8.64
N ASP A 66 -5.39 8.09 9.21
CA ASP A 66 -4.93 7.72 10.54
C ASP A 66 -3.57 7.03 10.53
N ALA A 67 -3.03 6.75 9.37
CA ALA A 67 -1.76 6.05 9.27
C ALA A 67 -0.57 7.00 9.34
N GLU A 68 0.47 6.57 10.00
CA GLU A 68 1.76 7.27 10.02
C GLU A 68 2.62 6.83 8.84
N VAL A 69 2.50 5.55 8.49
CA VAL A 69 3.22 4.96 7.36
C VAL A 69 2.21 4.36 6.39
N ILE A 70 2.39 4.65 5.12
CA ILE A 70 1.56 4.12 4.06
C ILE A 70 2.46 3.31 3.13
N ILE A 71 2.22 2.02 3.06
CA ILE A 71 3.00 1.11 2.23
C ILE A 71 2.19 0.84 0.97
N ILE A 72 2.77 1.09 -0.20
CA ILE A 72 2.11 0.94 -1.48
C ILE A 72 2.70 -0.25 -2.21
N SER A 73 1.86 -1.26 -2.46
CA SER A 73 2.26 -2.49 -3.15
C SER A 73 1.21 -2.84 -4.20
N ILE A 74 1.23 -2.11 -5.30
CA ILE A 74 0.28 -2.26 -6.41
C ILE A 74 1.05 -2.40 -7.71
N GLY A 75 0.35 -2.61 -8.82
CA GLY A 75 0.99 -2.58 -10.12
C GLY A 75 1.60 -1.20 -10.40
N SER A 76 2.82 -1.17 -10.91
CA SER A 76 3.56 0.08 -11.08
C SER A 76 2.82 1.10 -11.97
N GLN A 77 2.08 0.62 -12.97
CA GLN A 77 1.37 1.51 -13.88
C GLN A 77 0.08 2.05 -13.28
N SER A 78 -0.31 1.59 -12.10
CA SER A 78 -1.48 2.10 -11.37
C SER A 78 -1.12 3.18 -10.35
N LEU A 79 0.17 3.44 -10.16
CA LEU A 79 0.62 4.34 -9.10
C LEU A 79 0.12 5.77 -9.29
N ARG A 80 0.21 6.30 -10.49
CA ARG A 80 -0.21 7.69 -10.75
C ARG A 80 -1.68 7.91 -10.40
N GLY A 81 -2.55 7.00 -10.79
CA GLY A 81 -3.98 7.09 -10.45
C GLY A 81 -4.22 7.06 -8.94
N LEU A 82 -3.51 6.20 -8.22
CA LEU A 82 -3.58 6.17 -6.77
C LEU A 82 -3.09 7.47 -6.16
N MET A 83 -1.99 8.02 -6.66
CA MET A 83 -1.44 9.26 -6.12
C MET A 83 -2.39 10.44 -6.33
N GLU A 84 -3.15 10.46 -7.43
CA GLU A 84 -4.17 11.48 -7.64
C GLU A 84 -5.25 11.41 -6.56
N GLU A 85 -5.68 10.22 -6.20
CA GLU A 85 -6.67 10.02 -5.14
C GLU A 85 -6.10 10.43 -3.77
N LEU A 86 -4.85 10.09 -3.50
CA LEU A 86 -4.20 10.43 -2.24
C LEU A 86 -3.99 11.95 -2.11
N ARG A 87 -3.63 12.62 -3.19
CA ARG A 87 -3.45 14.07 -3.18
C ARG A 87 -4.72 14.81 -2.78
N ALA A 88 -5.88 14.29 -3.21
CA ALA A 88 -7.16 14.90 -2.87
C ALA A 88 -7.42 14.92 -1.35
N MET A 89 -6.76 14.06 -0.60
CA MET A 89 -6.87 14.01 0.85
C MET A 89 -5.82 14.87 1.57
N THR A 90 -4.94 15.52 0.83
CA THR A 90 -3.88 16.38 1.35
C THR A 90 -3.10 15.76 2.52
N PRO A 91 -2.48 14.59 2.31
CA PRO A 91 -1.74 13.94 3.39
C PRO A 91 -0.53 14.77 3.82
N ARG A 92 -0.25 14.76 5.11
CA ARG A 92 0.86 15.54 5.67
C ARG A 92 1.61 14.70 6.71
N ASP A 93 2.92 14.92 6.76
CA ASP A 93 3.80 14.34 7.78
C ASP A 93 3.76 12.81 7.83
N LYS A 94 3.58 12.18 6.66
CA LYS A 94 3.52 10.73 6.56
C LYS A 94 4.73 10.19 5.83
N ILE A 95 4.96 8.89 6.01
CA ILE A 95 6.00 8.17 5.27
C ILE A 95 5.30 7.26 4.26
N PHE A 96 5.59 7.48 2.98
CA PHE A 96 5.09 6.64 1.91
C PHE A 96 6.20 5.71 1.45
N THR A 97 5.97 4.41 1.56
CA THR A 97 6.96 3.40 1.16
C THR A 97 6.45 2.67 -0.08
N LEU A 98 7.23 2.73 -1.14
CA LEU A 98 6.88 2.06 -2.40
C LEU A 98 7.55 0.71 -2.46
N CYS A 99 6.76 -0.33 -2.70
CA CYS A 99 7.23 -1.71 -2.77
C CYS A 99 7.12 -2.27 -4.19
N MET A 100 7.31 -1.41 -5.20
CA MET A 100 7.26 -1.81 -6.60
C MET A 100 8.52 -1.35 -7.29
N LYS A 101 8.83 -2.02 -8.40
CA LYS A 101 9.99 -1.71 -9.23
C LYS A 101 9.56 -1.14 -10.57
N GLY A 102 10.50 -0.50 -11.22
CA GLY A 102 10.38 -0.10 -12.61
C GLY A 102 10.15 1.38 -12.80
N LEU A 103 9.79 1.69 -14.04
CA LEU A 103 9.54 3.05 -14.48
C LEU A 103 8.10 3.14 -14.97
N GLU A 104 7.55 4.34 -14.95
CA GLU A 104 6.24 4.56 -15.53
C GLU A 104 6.34 4.52 -17.05
N ILE A 105 5.49 3.73 -17.69
CA ILE A 105 5.38 3.68 -19.14
C ILE A 105 4.80 5.01 -19.61
N GLY A 106 5.37 5.57 -20.63
CA GLY A 106 4.94 6.83 -21.21
C GLY A 106 5.80 8.01 -20.80
N THR A 107 6.11 8.16 -19.51
CA THR A 107 6.97 9.25 -19.03
C THR A 107 8.41 8.82 -18.81
N GLY A 108 8.64 7.53 -18.55
CA GLY A 108 9.97 7.04 -18.19
C GLY A 108 10.42 7.43 -16.79
N GLU A 109 9.54 8.03 -16.00
CA GLU A 109 9.90 8.45 -14.65
C GLU A 109 10.00 7.29 -13.67
N ARG A 110 10.90 7.42 -12.70
CA ARG A 110 10.95 6.47 -11.59
C ARG A 110 9.68 6.63 -10.75
N LEU A 111 9.25 5.55 -10.13
CA LEU A 111 8.00 5.56 -9.35
C LEU A 111 8.08 6.54 -8.18
N SER A 112 9.25 6.71 -7.56
CA SER A 112 9.43 7.71 -6.50
C SER A 112 9.24 9.14 -7.02
N GLN A 113 9.62 9.41 -8.27
CA GLN A 113 9.39 10.72 -8.89
C GLN A 113 7.91 10.94 -9.14
N VAL A 114 7.20 9.91 -9.61
CA VAL A 114 5.75 9.99 -9.78
C VAL A 114 5.07 10.32 -8.45
N ALA A 115 5.42 9.60 -7.40
CA ALA A 115 4.83 9.86 -6.09
C ALA A 115 5.13 11.29 -5.60
N ARG A 116 6.35 11.77 -5.79
CA ARG A 116 6.75 13.10 -5.33
C ARG A 116 5.96 14.22 -6.00
N GLU A 117 5.50 14.01 -7.22
CA GLU A 117 4.70 15.02 -7.93
C GLU A 117 3.39 15.35 -7.20
N TYR A 118 2.87 14.42 -6.41
CA TYR A 118 1.53 14.52 -5.80
C TYR A 118 1.56 14.78 -4.30
N LEU A 119 2.73 14.66 -3.67
CA LEU A 119 2.85 14.79 -2.21
C LEU A 119 3.62 16.05 -1.86
N ASP A 120 3.18 16.73 -0.79
CA ASP A 120 3.93 17.88 -0.34
C ASP A 120 5.20 17.44 0.44
N ASP A 121 6.10 18.40 0.70
CA ASP A 121 7.41 18.10 1.26
C ASP A 121 7.39 17.61 2.71
N SER A 122 6.25 17.72 3.40
CA SER A 122 6.12 17.18 4.75
C SER A 122 6.13 15.66 4.74
N ASN A 123 5.83 15.04 3.58
CA ASN A 123 5.79 13.60 3.46
C ASN A 123 7.13 13.06 2.97
N ALA A 124 7.61 12.02 3.62
CA ALA A 124 8.80 11.31 3.17
C ALA A 124 8.40 10.20 2.18
N ILE A 125 9.28 9.91 1.25
CA ILE A 125 9.10 8.81 0.30
C ILE A 125 10.29 7.87 0.43
N ALA A 126 10.00 6.62 0.73
CA ALA A 126 11.00 5.56 0.77
C ALA A 126 10.68 4.54 -0.32
N VAL A 127 11.70 3.87 -0.81
CA VAL A 127 11.53 2.79 -1.78
C VAL A 127 12.12 1.54 -1.16
N TRP A 128 11.30 0.51 -1.07
CA TRP A 128 11.73 -0.77 -0.53
C TRP A 128 11.99 -1.70 -1.71
N LEU A 129 13.26 -1.81 -2.06
CA LEU A 129 13.69 -2.73 -3.08
C LEU A 129 14.40 -3.87 -2.39
N GLY A 130 13.67 -4.87 -2.04
CA GLY A 130 14.27 -6.05 -1.45
C GLY A 130 15.03 -6.84 -2.52
N PRO A 131 16.04 -7.60 -2.11
CA PRO A 131 16.68 -8.56 -3.00
C PRO A 131 15.75 -9.73 -3.29
N GLY A 132 14.59 -9.68 -2.76
CA GLY A 132 13.65 -10.76 -2.81
C GLY A 132 13.03 -10.94 -4.15
N HIS A 133 13.81 -11.30 -5.11
CA HIS A 133 13.22 -11.86 -6.28
C HIS A 133 12.81 -13.24 -5.91
N VAL A 134 11.60 -13.37 -5.67
CA VAL A 134 11.07 -14.69 -5.56
C VAL A 134 10.96 -15.22 -6.95
N GLN A 135 11.65 -16.20 -7.15
CA GLN A 135 11.66 -16.88 -8.41
C GLN A 135 10.59 -17.95 -8.44
#